data_4c9aa9cfe264e26b2929e86d649aa844
#
_entry.id   4c9aa9cfe264e26b2929e86d649aa844
#
_cell.length_a   1.000
_cell.length_b   1.000
_cell.length_c   1.000
_cell.angle_alpha   90.00
_cell.angle_beta   90.00
_cell.angle_gamma   90.00
#
_symmetry.space_group_name_H-M   'P 1'
#
loop_
_entity.id
_entity.type
_entity.pdbx_description
1 polymer ?
#
loop_
_entity_poly.entity_id
_entity_poly.type
_entity_poly.pdbx_seq_one_letter_code
_entity_poly.pdbx_strand_id
1 'polypeptide(L)'
;MNVLDIIRDRIRILYKTNPNIHVNVTLKRPYKTKLNNLAVVIKGVYPHMFQVEDSSEGVAKLHMHSYTEIVTKEVEILELSDITSQNVDQK
;
A
#
# COMPACT_ATOMS: atom_id res chain seq x y z
N MET A 1 12.58 11.21 12.77
CA MET A 1 12.29 10.58 11.47
C MET A 1 10.86 10.88 11.04
N ASN A 2 10.69 11.19 9.79
CA ASN A 2 9.42 11.57 9.22
C ASN A 2 8.54 10.33 9.07
N VAL A 3 7.23 10.47 9.28
CA VAL A 3 6.29 9.34 9.14
C VAL A 3 6.32 8.77 7.73
N LEU A 4 6.54 9.59 6.71
CA LEU A 4 6.63 9.12 5.33
C LEU A 4 7.84 8.22 5.14
N ASP A 5 8.94 8.51 5.80
CA ASP A 5 10.14 7.68 5.73
C ASP A 5 9.90 6.33 6.39
N ILE A 6 9.16 6.31 7.50
CA ILE A 6 8.82 5.08 8.19
C ILE A 6 7.96 4.20 7.28
N ILE A 7 6.96 4.77 6.65
CA ILE A 7 6.08 4.05 5.74
C ILE A 7 6.88 3.49 4.56
N ARG A 8 7.73 4.31 3.96
CA ARG A 8 8.57 3.87 2.84
C ARG A 8 9.43 2.68 3.25
N ASP A 9 10.04 2.75 4.41
CA ASP A 9 10.93 1.68 4.86
C ASP A 9 10.17 0.39 5.13
N ARG A 10 8.96 0.47 5.67
CA ARG A 10 8.13 -0.71 5.89
C ARG A 10 7.68 -1.33 4.58
N ILE A 11 7.33 -0.51 3.60
CA ILE A 11 6.96 -1.01 2.27
C ILE A 11 8.16 -1.65 1.61
N ARG A 12 9.36 -1.09 1.80
CA ARG A 12 10.58 -1.68 1.26
C ARG A 12 10.85 -3.06 1.86
N ILE A 13 10.58 -3.22 3.15
CA ILE A 13 10.72 -4.52 3.81
C ILE A 13 9.75 -5.53 3.19
N LEU A 14 8.50 -5.13 2.99
CA LEU A 14 7.51 -5.99 2.33
C LEU A 14 7.96 -6.35 0.92
N TYR A 15 8.49 -5.39 0.19
CA TYR A 15 8.99 -5.62 -1.16
C TYR A 15 10.04 -6.74 -1.20
N LYS A 16 10.90 -6.77 -0.18
CA LYS A 16 11.98 -7.77 -0.11
C LYS A 16 11.54 -9.10 0.46
N THR A 17 10.57 -9.10 1.36
CA THR A 17 10.18 -10.32 2.09
C THR A 17 8.91 -10.95 1.55
N ASN A 18 7.91 -10.13 1.20
CA ASN A 18 6.64 -10.62 0.70
C ASN A 18 5.94 -9.52 -0.11
N PRO A 19 6.28 -9.39 -1.40
CA PRO A 19 5.69 -8.34 -2.22
C PRO A 19 4.23 -8.57 -2.59
N ASN A 20 3.70 -9.76 -2.32
CA ASN A 20 2.29 -10.07 -2.56
C ASN A 20 1.48 -9.52 -1.39
N ILE A 21 0.82 -8.40 -1.60
CA ILE A 21 0.09 -7.71 -0.55
C ILE A 21 -1.35 -7.48 -0.96
N HIS A 22 -2.15 -7.00 -0.01
CA HIS A 22 -3.54 -6.65 -0.25
C HIS A 22 -3.75 -5.20 0.14
N VAL A 23 -4.49 -4.46 -0.66
CA VAL A 23 -4.73 -3.05 -0.42
C VAL A 23 -6.21 -2.73 -0.46
N ASN A 24 -6.59 -1.71 0.32
CA ASN A 24 -7.87 -1.05 0.21
C ASN A 24 -7.62 0.30 -0.46
N VAL A 25 -8.33 0.59 -1.52
CA VAL A 25 -8.13 1.83 -2.28
C VAL A 25 -9.45 2.57 -2.36
N THR A 26 -9.43 3.86 -2.04
CA THR A 26 -10.58 4.73 -2.20
C THR A 26 -10.43 5.53 -3.49
N LEU A 27 -11.29 5.27 -4.45
CA LEU A 27 -11.31 6.00 -5.72
C LEU A 27 -12.33 7.14 -5.59
N LYS A 28 -11.92 8.32 -6.02
CA LYS A 28 -12.78 9.51 -5.93
C LYS A 28 -13.46 9.86 -7.24
N ARG A 29 -12.99 9.29 -8.35
CA ARG A 29 -13.50 9.62 -9.69
C ARG A 29 -13.75 8.34 -10.47
N PRO A 30 -14.78 8.30 -11.29
CA PRO A 30 -15.79 9.34 -11.51
C PRO A 30 -16.73 9.57 -10.33
N TYR A 31 -16.82 8.62 -9.40
CA TYR A 31 -17.53 8.77 -8.14
C TYR A 31 -16.79 8.01 -7.07
N LYS A 32 -17.09 8.32 -5.84
CA LYS A 32 -16.41 7.72 -4.70
C LYS A 32 -16.71 6.22 -4.65
N THR A 33 -15.68 5.42 -4.80
CA THR A 33 -15.77 3.95 -4.77
C THR A 33 -14.64 3.43 -3.92
N LYS A 34 -14.91 2.40 -3.14
CA LYS A 34 -13.88 1.79 -2.31
C LYS A 34 -13.65 0.36 -2.77
N LEU A 35 -12.39 0.03 -3.08
CA LEU A 35 -11.96 -1.33 -3.42
C LEU A 35 -11.32 -1.92 -2.17
N ASN A 36 -11.79 -3.07 -1.73
CA ASN A 36 -11.29 -3.70 -0.53
C ASN A 36 -10.58 -5.00 -0.87
N ASN A 37 -9.48 -5.24 -0.15
CA ASN A 37 -8.75 -6.50 -0.21
C ASN A 37 -8.29 -6.83 -1.63
N LEU A 38 -7.82 -5.82 -2.34
CA LEU A 38 -7.33 -6.00 -3.71
C LEU A 38 -5.92 -6.57 -3.67
N ALA A 39 -5.72 -7.73 -4.29
CA ALA A 39 -4.41 -8.39 -4.32
C ALA A 39 -3.53 -7.72 -5.35
N VAL A 40 -2.37 -7.24 -4.92
CA VAL A 40 -1.40 -6.59 -5.80
C VAL A 40 0.01 -7.06 -5.43
N VAL A 41 0.97 -6.79 -6.31
CA VAL A 41 2.37 -7.14 -6.10
C VAL A 41 3.18 -5.86 -6.14
N ILE A 42 4.02 -5.65 -5.12
CA ILE A 42 4.91 -4.49 -5.12
C ILE A 42 5.98 -4.72 -6.19
N LYS A 43 6.11 -3.77 -7.11
CA LYS A 43 7.08 -3.85 -8.20
C LYS A 43 8.27 -2.90 -8.00
N GLY A 44 8.12 -1.88 -7.22
CA GLY A 44 9.21 -0.95 -6.95
C GLY A 44 8.90 -0.03 -5.78
N VAL A 45 9.96 0.41 -5.11
CA VAL A 45 9.85 1.34 -3.97
C VAL A 45 10.80 2.49 -4.25
N TYR A 46 10.25 3.70 -4.33
CA TYR A 46 10.98 4.91 -4.72
C TYR A 46 10.92 5.92 -3.59
N PRO A 47 11.69 7.02 -3.67
CA PRO A 47 11.75 7.97 -2.55
C PRO A 47 10.41 8.56 -2.13
N HIS A 48 9.49 8.79 -3.06
CA HIS A 48 8.22 9.46 -2.76
C HIS A 48 7.00 8.63 -3.10
N MET A 49 7.18 7.48 -3.74
CA MET A 49 6.06 6.65 -4.19
C MET A 49 6.49 5.21 -4.34
N PHE A 50 5.52 4.32 -4.47
CA PHE A 50 5.78 2.91 -4.75
C PHE A 50 4.88 2.46 -5.90
N GLN A 51 5.32 1.39 -6.57
CA GLN A 51 4.60 0.86 -7.72
C GLN A 51 4.08 -0.53 -7.39
N VAL A 52 2.83 -0.77 -7.75
CA VAL A 52 2.21 -2.08 -7.60
C VAL A 52 1.61 -2.53 -8.91
N GLU A 53 1.50 -3.85 -9.07
CA GLU A 53 0.88 -4.45 -10.24
C GLU A 53 -0.41 -5.13 -9.81
N ASP A 54 -1.49 -4.81 -10.52
CA ASP A 54 -2.82 -5.37 -10.30
C ASP A 54 -3.17 -6.22 -11.51
N SER A 55 -3.42 -7.50 -11.30
CA SER A 55 -3.81 -8.45 -12.35
C SER A 55 -5.24 -8.96 -12.16
N SER A 56 -6.03 -8.29 -11.33
CA SER A 56 -7.36 -8.78 -10.95
C SER A 56 -8.32 -8.89 -12.13
N GLU A 57 -8.11 -8.12 -13.18
CA GLU A 57 -8.98 -8.14 -14.35
C GLU A 57 -8.43 -8.98 -15.50
N GLY A 58 -7.43 -9.79 -15.22
CA GLY A 58 -6.82 -10.65 -16.24
C GLY A 58 -5.73 -9.97 -17.07
N VAL A 59 -5.57 -8.66 -16.92
CA VAL A 59 -4.52 -7.89 -17.59
C VAL A 59 -3.74 -7.17 -16.52
N ALA A 60 -2.41 -7.31 -16.55
CA ALA A 60 -1.55 -6.65 -15.58
C ALA A 60 -1.59 -5.13 -15.77
N LYS A 61 -1.90 -4.41 -14.70
CA LYS A 61 -1.93 -2.95 -14.70
C LYS A 61 -0.99 -2.43 -13.62
N LEU A 62 -0.17 -1.46 -13.97
CA LEU A 62 0.75 -0.85 -13.02
C LEU A 62 0.13 0.42 -12.46
N HIS A 63 0.21 0.57 -11.14
CA HIS A 63 -0.30 1.75 -10.44
C HIS A 63 0.80 2.33 -9.57
N MET A 64 0.87 3.66 -9.52
CA MET A 64 1.78 4.37 -8.63
C MET A 64 0.98 5.01 -7.52
N HIS A 65 1.46 4.85 -6.30
CA HIS A 65 0.84 5.46 -5.12
C HIS A 65 1.89 6.19 -4.31
N SER A 66 1.54 7.36 -3.80
CA SER A 66 2.44 8.10 -2.93
C SER A 66 2.31 7.60 -1.50
N TYR A 67 3.34 7.82 -0.70
CA TYR A 67 3.26 7.46 0.72
C TYR A 67 2.28 8.34 1.47
N THR A 68 2.04 9.55 0.97
CA THR A 68 1.02 10.45 1.52
C THR A 68 -0.36 9.81 1.45
N GLU A 69 -0.67 9.07 0.39
CA GLU A 69 -1.96 8.39 0.27
C GLU A 69 -2.16 7.35 1.37
N ILE A 70 -1.08 6.76 1.87
CA ILE A 70 -1.15 5.84 3.01
C ILE A 70 -1.51 6.62 4.28
N VAL A 71 -0.91 7.78 4.48
CA VAL A 71 -1.17 8.62 5.66
C VAL A 71 -2.63 9.09 5.66
N THR A 72 -3.15 9.49 4.52
CA THR A 72 -4.52 9.98 4.40
C THR A 72 -5.54 8.86 4.32
N LYS A 73 -5.08 7.62 4.25
CA LYS A 73 -5.91 6.42 4.16
C LYS A 73 -6.70 6.30 2.86
N GLU A 74 -6.26 7.01 1.84
CA GLU A 74 -6.78 6.77 0.49
C GLU A 74 -6.35 5.40 -0.02
N VAL A 75 -5.16 4.95 0.45
CA VAL A 75 -4.64 3.60 0.18
C VAL A 75 -4.24 3.01 1.52
N GLU A 76 -4.71 1.79 1.80
CA GLU A 76 -4.34 1.07 3.01
C GLU A 76 -3.72 -0.26 2.60
N ILE A 77 -2.52 -0.56 3.12
CA ILE A 77 -1.88 -1.84 2.91
C ILE A 77 -2.19 -2.71 4.13
N LEU A 78 -2.91 -3.79 3.93
CA LEU A 78 -3.39 -4.61 5.05
C LEU A 78 -2.24 -5.20 5.85
N GLU A 79 -1.21 -5.68 5.17
CA GLU A 79 -0.03 -6.25 5.84
C GLU A 79 0.70 -5.22 6.69
N LEU A 80 0.71 -3.98 6.24
CA LEU A 80 1.34 -2.90 6.98
C LEU A 80 0.52 -2.52 8.22
N SER A 81 -0.80 -2.53 8.10
CA SER A 81 -1.68 -2.24 9.23
C SER A 81 -1.53 -3.27 10.34
N ASP A 82 -1.39 -4.55 9.98
CA ASP A 82 -1.18 -5.60 10.96
C ASP A 82 0.08 -5.35 11.79
N ILE A 83 1.17 -4.96 11.13
CA ILE A 83 2.41 -4.65 11.81
C ILE A 83 2.22 -3.48 12.76
N THR A 84 1.54 -2.44 12.31
CA THR A 84 1.28 -1.25 13.12
C THR A 84 0.40 -1.59 14.32
N SER A 85 -0.62 -2.41 14.11
CA SER A 85 -1.52 -2.82 15.19
C SER A 85 -0.77 -3.57 16.27
N GLN A 86 0.14 -4.47 15.88
CA GLN A 86 0.93 -5.22 16.85
C GLN A 86 1.79 -4.30 17.71
N ASN A 87 2.36 -3.27 17.11
CA ASN A 87 3.17 -2.31 17.86
C ASN A 87 2.32 -1.52 18.86
N VAL A 88 1.11 -1.20 18.49
CA VAL A 88 0.19 -0.47 19.37
C VAL A 88 -0.23 -1.34 20.54
N ASP A 89 -0.47 -2.61 20.28
CA ASP A 89 -0.96 -3.54 21.31
C ASP A 89 0.06 -3.84 22.39
N GLN A 90 1.29 -3.48 22.20
CA GLN A 90 2.36 -3.74 23.15
C GLN A 90 2.45 -2.72 24.27
N LYS A 91 1.54 -1.85 24.37
CA LYS A 91 1.54 -0.83 25.41
C LYS A 91 1.47 -1.41 26.81
#